data_01c325bc677f80afb1a0f83c903c4854
#
_entry.id   01c325bc677f80afb1a0f83c903c4854
#
_cell.length_a   1.000
_cell.length_b   1.000
_cell.length_c   1.000
_cell.angle_alpha   90.00
_cell.angle_beta   90.00
_cell.angle_gamma   90.00
#
_symmetry.space_group_name_H-M   'P 1'
#
loop_
_entity.id
_entity.type
_entity.pdbx_description
1 polymer ?
#
loop_
_entity_poly.entity_id
_entity_poly.type
_entity_poly.pdbx_seq_one_letter_code
_entity_poly.pdbx_strand_id
1 'polypeptide(L)'
;MCISMPNEDKLKKEIAINVAIYYEDKMSDIGLWNAFVHKHLLAYTHYLPFFDDFDVLDKNDVNVKEVELLVWLVLSRNFDDRFLNPLAMGEDAANIIMEILTDDDEVDVNDSLYDFIYNSDTANDYFKLKHVLIWLRRSYLLCSPLSEDELEEYLVSYLGQFSKGEAMYYAETAFSMNCEIGPMAEMAHLWLADMYLENDMQEESEKLRNLKYCQQDIFEVTDVDSEYAVLKNSKDEEYKLKNVYPDVFIKGTYICTALVKYANNDWKINGVLFNSKKEMYEKIHERHAELRHSYKHAYPLYMKRAKGKRLAFFKDTKELQKWLTKISPELDMTEVCHHLPSGPQVGFISEKAGIIFAPNIIHVIKCSYNPYYRKCDAHTLQEETMGALISTELMHPELLHYLLENNMLQDGDLSGNYPSELGKFIFTRNIDFIARHYRRHLYWDHDF
;
A
#
# COMPACT_ATOMS: atom_id res chain seq x y z
N MET A 1 -18.27 22.75 11.33
CA MET A 1 -17.16 22.02 11.96
C MET A 1 -15.91 22.87 11.75
N CYS A 2 -15.31 23.46 12.79
CA CYS A 2 -14.05 24.19 12.62
C CYS A 2 -12.94 23.15 12.40
N ILE A 3 -12.42 23.07 11.20
CA ILE A 3 -11.31 22.21 10.86
C ILE A 3 -10.06 22.85 11.46
N SER A 4 -9.41 22.17 12.38
CA SER A 4 -8.13 22.60 12.93
C SER A 4 -7.11 22.56 11.80
N MET A 5 -6.68 23.73 11.34
CA MET A 5 -5.53 23.81 10.43
C MET A 5 -4.30 23.25 11.17
N PRO A 6 -3.47 22.43 10.53
CA PRO A 6 -2.18 22.05 11.08
C PRO A 6 -1.43 23.34 11.50
N ASN A 7 -0.64 23.22 12.56
CA ASN A 7 0.21 24.35 12.97
C ASN A 7 1.13 24.72 11.79
N GLU A 8 0.97 25.92 11.26
CA GLU A 8 1.68 26.43 10.08
C GLU A 8 3.21 26.29 10.24
N ASP A 9 3.75 26.57 11.43
CA ASP A 9 5.18 26.44 11.70
C ASP A 9 5.63 24.97 11.68
N LYS A 10 4.80 24.05 12.14
CA LYS A 10 5.08 22.59 12.04
C LYS A 10 5.14 22.17 10.60
N LEU A 11 4.18 22.60 9.79
CA LEU A 11 4.09 22.23 8.38
C LEU A 11 5.27 22.81 7.57
N LYS A 12 5.63 24.07 7.78
CA LYS A 12 6.81 24.68 7.16
C LYS A 12 8.09 23.92 7.51
N LYS A 13 8.25 23.54 8.78
CA LYS A 13 9.39 22.74 9.22
C LYS A 13 9.42 21.36 8.56
N GLU A 14 8.28 20.73 8.43
CA GLU A 14 8.17 19.41 7.78
C GLU A 14 8.54 19.51 6.28
N ILE A 15 8.04 20.53 5.57
CA ILE A 15 8.43 20.78 4.19
C ILE A 15 9.95 20.99 4.09
N ALA A 16 10.52 21.88 4.92
CA ALA A 16 11.96 22.17 4.89
C ALA A 16 12.82 20.90 5.13
N ILE A 17 12.42 20.05 6.09
CA ILE A 17 13.13 18.79 6.36
C ILE A 17 13.03 17.84 5.16
N ASN A 18 11.85 17.68 4.57
CA ASN A 18 11.67 16.77 3.42
C ASN A 18 12.45 17.26 2.20
N VAL A 19 12.51 18.56 1.97
CA VAL A 19 13.29 19.15 0.88
C VAL A 19 14.81 18.96 1.11
N ALA A 20 15.29 19.17 2.33
CA ALA A 20 16.71 18.97 2.63
C ALA A 20 17.12 17.49 2.41
N ILE A 21 16.29 16.53 2.82
CA ILE A 21 16.56 15.11 2.61
C ILE A 21 16.44 14.73 1.12
N TYR A 22 15.48 15.32 0.38
CA TYR A 22 15.39 15.15 -1.07
C TYR A 22 16.65 15.63 -1.77
N TYR A 23 17.18 16.79 -1.34
CA TYR A 23 18.42 17.32 -1.88
C TYR A 23 19.61 16.40 -1.57
N GLU A 24 19.71 15.92 -0.34
CA GLU A 24 20.72 14.91 0.05
C GLU A 24 20.60 13.63 -0.79
N ASP A 25 19.38 13.13 -1.02
CA ASP A 25 19.10 11.97 -1.87
C ASP A 25 19.67 12.13 -3.27
N LYS A 26 19.44 13.32 -3.88
CA LYS A 26 19.95 13.67 -5.22
C LYS A 26 21.47 13.79 -5.25
N MET A 27 22.05 14.52 -4.31
CA MET A 27 23.49 14.82 -4.28
C MET A 27 24.35 13.63 -3.87
N SER A 28 23.79 12.69 -3.11
CA SER A 28 24.50 11.52 -2.57
C SER A 28 24.19 10.22 -3.30
N ASP A 29 23.57 10.28 -4.47
CA ASP A 29 23.18 9.12 -5.29
C ASP A 29 22.40 8.03 -4.50
N ILE A 30 21.59 8.47 -3.52
CA ILE A 30 20.74 7.54 -2.73
C ILE A 30 19.69 6.88 -3.63
N GLY A 31 19.16 7.63 -4.60
CA GLY A 31 18.32 7.12 -5.67
C GLY A 31 16.86 6.84 -5.31
N LEU A 32 16.39 7.24 -4.13
CA LEU A 32 15.00 6.99 -3.74
C LEU A 32 14.02 7.82 -4.56
N TRP A 33 14.31 9.12 -4.79
CA TRP A 33 13.47 9.96 -5.63
C TRP A 33 13.47 9.47 -7.09
N ASN A 34 14.64 9.12 -7.61
CA ASN A 34 14.75 8.61 -8.97
C ASN A 34 13.98 7.28 -9.15
N ALA A 35 14.04 6.39 -8.16
CA ALA A 35 13.22 5.18 -8.13
C ALA A 35 11.71 5.49 -8.19
N PHE A 36 11.26 6.52 -7.46
CA PHE A 36 9.87 6.97 -7.53
C PHE A 36 9.48 7.47 -8.92
N VAL A 37 10.29 8.36 -9.49
CA VAL A 37 10.05 8.92 -10.84
C VAL A 37 10.00 7.82 -11.89
N HIS A 38 10.95 6.89 -11.86
CA HIS A 38 11.00 5.77 -12.79
C HIS A 38 9.80 4.83 -12.63
N LYS A 39 9.45 4.48 -11.40
CA LYS A 39 8.28 3.66 -11.09
C LYS A 39 6.99 4.32 -11.60
N HIS A 40 6.84 5.61 -11.38
CA HIS A 40 5.69 6.37 -11.86
C HIS A 40 5.62 6.38 -13.39
N LEU A 41 6.76 6.62 -14.07
CA LEU A 41 6.86 6.57 -15.52
C LEU A 41 6.43 5.20 -16.08
N LEU A 42 6.90 4.12 -15.48
CA LEU A 42 6.53 2.76 -15.92
C LEU A 42 5.04 2.47 -15.72
N ALA A 43 4.44 2.97 -14.64
CA ALA A 43 3.03 2.74 -14.34
C ALA A 43 2.09 3.60 -15.19
N TYR A 44 2.45 4.86 -15.47
CA TYR A 44 1.53 5.86 -16.01
C TYR A 44 1.99 6.51 -17.32
N THR A 45 3.16 6.15 -17.83
CA THR A 45 3.72 6.66 -19.11
C THR A 45 4.07 8.16 -19.13
N HIS A 46 4.17 8.80 -17.95
CA HIS A 46 4.69 10.17 -17.79
C HIS A 46 5.52 10.26 -16.50
N TYR A 47 6.50 11.18 -16.47
CA TYR A 47 7.54 11.20 -15.43
C TYR A 47 7.02 11.48 -14.03
N LEU A 48 6.17 12.51 -13.87
CA LEU A 48 5.67 12.92 -12.56
C LEU A 48 4.15 12.96 -12.55
N PRO A 49 3.52 12.65 -11.41
CA PRO A 49 2.10 12.92 -11.23
C PRO A 49 1.77 14.39 -11.48
N PHE A 50 0.63 14.64 -12.13
CA PHE A 50 0.05 15.97 -12.36
C PHE A 50 0.81 16.88 -13.34
N PHE A 51 2.02 16.56 -13.73
CA PHE A 51 2.82 17.36 -14.64
C PHE A 51 3.01 16.62 -15.98
N ASP A 52 2.64 17.29 -17.07
CA ASP A 52 2.92 16.86 -18.45
C ASP A 52 4.13 17.63 -18.97
N ASP A 53 4.84 17.06 -19.91
CA ASP A 53 5.95 17.66 -20.65
C ASP A 53 7.18 17.99 -19.78
N PHE A 54 7.96 16.94 -19.52
CA PHE A 54 9.33 17.09 -19.08
C PHE A 54 10.29 16.72 -20.21
N ASP A 55 11.24 17.59 -20.45
CA ASP A 55 12.53 17.15 -20.99
C ASP A 55 13.13 16.13 -20.03
N VAL A 56 13.83 15.15 -20.56
CA VAL A 56 14.51 14.13 -19.74
C VAL A 56 15.39 14.85 -18.73
N LEU A 57 15.03 14.74 -17.44
CA LEU A 57 15.77 15.37 -16.37
C LEU A 57 17.10 14.65 -16.17
N ASP A 58 18.15 15.40 -15.94
CA ASP A 58 19.40 14.80 -15.44
C ASP A 58 19.11 14.17 -14.06
N LYS A 59 19.61 12.96 -13.87
CA LYS A 59 19.37 12.16 -12.67
C LYS A 59 19.72 12.90 -11.37
N ASN A 60 20.74 13.73 -11.39
CA ASN A 60 21.29 14.44 -10.23
C ASN A 60 20.83 15.89 -10.13
N ASP A 61 20.15 16.41 -11.15
CA ASP A 61 19.68 17.79 -11.13
C ASP A 61 18.41 17.93 -10.27
N VAL A 62 18.35 19.01 -9.50
CA VAL A 62 17.15 19.42 -8.76
C VAL A 62 16.22 20.17 -9.70
N ASN A 63 14.97 19.77 -9.75
CA ASN A 63 13.98 20.36 -10.64
C ASN A 63 12.81 20.98 -9.86
N VAL A 64 12.39 22.18 -10.26
CA VAL A 64 11.30 22.91 -9.60
C VAL A 64 9.98 22.11 -9.55
N LYS A 65 9.68 21.31 -10.58
CA LYS A 65 8.45 20.49 -10.60
C LYS A 65 8.54 19.27 -9.68
N GLU A 66 9.72 18.72 -9.47
CA GLU A 66 9.95 17.72 -8.43
C GLU A 66 9.73 18.31 -7.04
N VAL A 67 10.25 19.51 -6.78
CA VAL A 67 10.05 20.23 -5.50
C VAL A 67 8.57 20.59 -5.31
N GLU A 68 7.88 21.05 -6.36
CA GLU A 68 6.44 21.32 -6.33
C GLU A 68 5.62 20.08 -5.96
N LEU A 69 5.94 18.94 -6.58
CA LEU A 69 5.31 17.66 -6.25
C LEU A 69 5.63 17.22 -4.82
N LEU A 70 6.89 17.37 -4.36
CA LEU A 70 7.28 17.04 -3.00
C LEU A 70 6.51 17.85 -1.97
N VAL A 71 6.35 19.17 -2.20
CA VAL A 71 5.53 20.03 -1.34
C VAL A 71 4.08 19.52 -1.30
N TRP A 72 3.51 19.17 -2.44
CA TRP A 72 2.17 18.60 -2.49
C TRP A 72 2.09 17.26 -1.72
N LEU A 73 3.06 16.38 -1.85
CA LEU A 73 3.12 15.11 -1.12
C LEU A 73 3.13 15.33 0.40
N VAL A 74 3.91 16.29 0.88
CA VAL A 74 3.96 16.64 2.31
C VAL A 74 2.64 17.24 2.78
N LEU A 75 2.06 18.15 2.01
CA LEU A 75 0.77 18.76 2.34
C LEU A 75 -0.36 17.73 2.36
N SER A 76 -0.44 16.87 1.37
CA SER A 76 -1.51 15.89 1.24
C SER A 76 -1.51 14.86 2.38
N ARG A 77 -0.35 14.53 2.96
CA ARG A 77 -0.24 13.66 4.13
C ARG A 77 -0.83 14.28 5.40
N ASN A 78 -0.84 15.61 5.48
CA ASN A 78 -1.40 16.34 6.62
C ASN A 78 -2.90 16.69 6.44
N PHE A 79 -3.48 16.38 5.27
CA PHE A 79 -4.86 16.61 4.91
C PHE A 79 -5.47 15.40 4.21
N ASP A 80 -5.41 14.25 4.86
CA ASP A 80 -5.86 12.96 4.35
C ASP A 80 -7.38 12.87 4.10
N ASP A 81 -8.15 13.78 4.72
CA ASP A 81 -9.60 13.89 4.58
C ASP A 81 -10.05 14.60 3.29
N ARG A 82 -9.11 15.15 2.52
CA ARG A 82 -9.43 15.95 1.33
C ARG A 82 -8.36 15.88 0.24
N PHE A 83 -8.78 16.04 -0.98
CA PHE A 83 -7.89 16.19 -2.12
C PHE A 83 -7.44 17.66 -2.26
N LEU A 84 -6.13 17.88 -2.20
CA LEU A 84 -5.52 19.20 -2.42
C LEU A 84 -5.19 19.38 -3.91
N ASN A 85 -5.43 20.58 -4.42
CA ASN A 85 -5.04 20.92 -5.79
C ASN A 85 -3.50 20.96 -5.93
N PRO A 86 -2.87 20.00 -6.65
CA PRO A 86 -1.41 19.98 -6.76
C PRO A 86 -0.84 21.22 -7.43
N LEU A 87 -1.55 21.81 -8.40
CA LEU A 87 -1.07 22.96 -9.18
C LEU A 87 -1.27 24.31 -8.49
N ALA A 88 -2.06 24.39 -7.42
CA ALA A 88 -2.29 25.63 -6.68
C ALA A 88 -1.54 25.70 -5.34
N MET A 89 -0.91 24.60 -4.92
CA MET A 89 -0.38 24.47 -3.55
C MET A 89 1.15 24.56 -3.46
N GLY A 90 1.86 24.33 -4.54
CA GLY A 90 3.30 24.11 -4.50
C GLY A 90 4.15 25.17 -5.22
N GLU A 91 3.63 25.83 -6.24
CA GLU A 91 4.45 26.64 -7.16
C GLU A 91 5.25 27.76 -6.48
N ASP A 92 4.59 28.62 -5.69
CA ASP A 92 5.25 29.72 -5.00
C ASP A 92 6.31 29.21 -3.99
N ALA A 93 5.97 28.16 -3.24
CA ALA A 93 6.88 27.55 -2.29
C ALA A 93 8.07 26.89 -2.99
N ALA A 94 7.84 26.18 -4.09
CA ALA A 94 8.90 25.54 -4.85
C ALA A 94 9.89 26.54 -5.45
N ASN A 95 9.40 27.67 -5.98
CA ASN A 95 10.26 28.72 -6.51
C ASN A 95 11.17 29.32 -5.43
N ILE A 96 10.63 29.61 -4.23
CA ILE A 96 11.43 30.11 -3.09
C ILE A 96 12.47 29.08 -2.66
N ILE A 97 12.08 27.81 -2.60
CA ILE A 97 12.99 26.69 -2.24
C ILE A 97 14.12 26.59 -3.27
N MET A 98 13.79 26.65 -4.55
CA MET A 98 14.81 26.57 -5.63
C MET A 98 15.81 27.71 -5.58
N GLU A 99 15.36 28.95 -5.26
CA GLU A 99 16.27 30.08 -5.03
C GLU A 99 17.29 29.78 -3.93
N ILE A 100 16.83 29.15 -2.83
CA ILE A 100 17.71 28.78 -1.70
C ILE A 100 18.68 27.67 -2.11
N LEU A 101 18.19 26.61 -2.78
CA LEU A 101 19.02 25.46 -3.17
C LEU A 101 20.09 25.81 -4.23
N THR A 102 19.82 26.80 -5.08
CA THR A 102 20.78 27.26 -6.11
C THR A 102 21.84 28.22 -5.57
N ASP A 103 21.63 28.82 -4.41
CA ASP A 103 22.61 29.71 -3.76
C ASP A 103 23.65 28.95 -2.92
N ASP A 104 23.43 27.64 -2.62
CA ASP A 104 24.36 26.80 -1.85
C ASP A 104 25.35 26.08 -2.79
N ASP A 105 26.60 26.56 -2.79
CA ASP A 105 27.64 26.12 -3.74
C ASP A 105 28.26 24.75 -3.40
N GLU A 106 28.14 24.23 -2.17
CA GLU A 106 28.75 22.94 -1.79
C GLU A 106 27.91 22.20 -0.74
N VAL A 107 27.35 21.06 -1.13
CA VAL A 107 26.75 20.11 -0.20
C VAL A 107 27.66 18.88 -0.09
N ASP A 108 28.03 18.52 1.13
CA ASP A 108 28.80 17.31 1.39
C ASP A 108 27.98 16.06 1.05
N VAL A 109 28.57 15.17 0.24
CA VAL A 109 27.98 13.88 -0.10
C VAL A 109 27.91 12.97 1.14
N ASN A 110 26.78 12.32 1.37
CA ASN A 110 26.60 11.42 2.51
C ASN A 110 27.03 9.98 2.17
N ASP A 111 28.35 9.76 2.03
CA ASP A 111 28.94 8.44 1.76
C ASP A 111 28.52 7.39 2.80
N SER A 112 28.32 7.80 4.05
CA SER A 112 27.93 6.87 5.12
C SER A 112 26.52 6.32 4.93
N LEU A 113 25.60 7.12 4.41
CA LEU A 113 24.25 6.68 4.09
C LEU A 113 24.26 5.79 2.85
N TYR A 114 25.01 6.16 1.83
CA TYR A 114 25.19 5.35 0.64
C TYR A 114 25.76 3.97 1.00
N ASP A 115 26.84 3.91 1.78
CA ASP A 115 27.44 2.66 2.25
C ASP A 115 26.47 1.82 3.10
N PHE A 116 25.65 2.45 3.95
CA PHE A 116 24.64 1.74 4.73
C PHE A 116 23.62 1.02 3.86
N ILE A 117 23.22 1.63 2.76
CA ILE A 117 22.20 1.08 1.84
C ILE A 117 22.81 0.06 0.88
N TYR A 118 23.94 0.38 0.24
CA TYR A 118 24.49 -0.32 -0.92
C TYR A 118 25.69 -1.21 -0.64
N ASN A 119 26.10 -1.30 0.60
CA ASN A 119 27.24 -2.13 0.96
C ASN A 119 27.01 -3.60 0.55
N SER A 120 28.06 -4.28 0.09
CA SER A 120 28.00 -5.66 -0.40
C SER A 120 27.47 -6.66 0.61
N ASP A 121 27.71 -6.44 1.89
CA ASP A 121 27.16 -7.27 2.97
C ASP A 121 25.64 -7.11 3.11
N THR A 122 25.09 -5.90 2.89
CA THR A 122 23.65 -5.67 2.87
C THR A 122 22.99 -6.46 1.75
N ALA A 123 23.60 -6.50 0.57
CA ALA A 123 23.09 -7.24 -0.58
C ALA A 123 23.10 -8.77 -0.40
N ASN A 124 23.89 -9.31 0.53
CA ASN A 124 24.04 -10.76 0.73
C ASN A 124 23.56 -11.26 2.10
N ASP A 125 23.40 -10.38 3.09
CA ASP A 125 22.92 -10.72 4.44
C ASP A 125 21.56 -10.13 4.73
N TYR A 126 20.54 -10.98 4.84
CA TYR A 126 19.19 -10.56 5.16
C TYR A 126 19.08 -9.74 6.45
N PHE A 127 19.84 -10.05 7.48
CA PHE A 127 19.75 -9.30 8.75
C PHE A 127 20.25 -7.87 8.62
N LYS A 128 21.27 -7.62 7.81
CA LYS A 128 21.71 -6.27 7.46
C LYS A 128 20.70 -5.57 6.55
N LEU A 129 20.21 -6.27 5.51
CA LEU A 129 19.13 -5.80 4.65
C LEU A 129 17.91 -5.36 5.45
N LYS A 130 17.51 -6.13 6.45
CA LYS A 130 16.35 -5.80 7.29
C LYS A 130 16.48 -4.43 7.98
N HIS A 131 17.66 -4.05 8.42
CA HIS A 131 17.89 -2.71 8.99
C HIS A 131 17.70 -1.61 7.96
N VAL A 132 18.08 -1.83 6.71
CA VAL A 132 17.84 -0.91 5.61
C VAL A 132 16.34 -0.81 5.30
N LEU A 133 15.60 -1.92 5.29
CA LEU A 133 14.15 -1.91 5.08
C LEU A 133 13.40 -1.17 6.21
N ILE A 134 13.84 -1.34 7.47
CA ILE A 134 13.29 -0.61 8.61
C ILE A 134 13.60 0.88 8.52
N TRP A 135 14.80 1.25 8.11
CA TRP A 135 15.18 2.64 7.87
C TRP A 135 14.36 3.25 6.74
N LEU A 136 14.22 2.53 5.62
CA LEU A 136 13.57 3.00 4.39
C LEU A 136 12.12 3.47 4.65
N ARG A 137 11.36 2.76 5.49
CA ARG A 137 9.98 3.18 5.83
C ARG A 137 9.91 4.56 6.52
N ARG A 138 11.01 5.00 7.14
CA ARG A 138 11.13 6.31 7.82
C ARG A 138 11.67 7.40 6.92
N SER A 139 12.06 7.06 5.68
CA SER A 139 12.59 8.04 4.75
C SER A 139 11.52 9.07 4.38
N TYR A 140 11.97 10.25 4.01
CA TYR A 140 11.14 11.44 3.74
C TYR A 140 9.98 11.17 2.75
N LEU A 141 10.25 10.39 1.70
CA LEU A 141 9.27 10.11 0.66
C LEU A 141 8.27 9.02 1.07
N LEU A 142 8.71 8.03 1.86
CA LEU A 142 7.92 6.83 2.14
C LEU A 142 7.17 6.89 3.48
N CYS A 143 7.64 7.68 4.43
CA CYS A 143 6.97 7.88 5.70
C CYS A 143 5.69 8.71 5.53
N SER A 144 4.65 8.34 6.28
CA SER A 144 3.40 9.11 6.35
C SER A 144 2.72 8.89 7.71
N PRO A 145 1.83 9.80 8.15
CA PRO A 145 1.03 9.57 9.35
C PRO A 145 0.30 8.23 9.34
N LEU A 146 -0.31 7.87 8.21
CA LEU A 146 -1.01 6.60 8.05
C LEU A 146 -0.08 5.39 8.29
N SER A 147 1.15 5.42 7.78
CA SER A 147 2.11 4.35 8.02
C SER A 147 2.61 4.29 9.47
N GLU A 148 2.60 5.39 10.19
CA GLU A 148 2.90 5.41 11.63
C GLU A 148 1.74 4.84 12.46
N ASP A 149 0.49 5.13 12.10
CA ASP A 149 -0.71 4.55 12.74
C ASP A 149 -0.75 3.02 12.55
N GLU A 150 -0.47 2.52 11.35
CA GLU A 150 -0.37 1.09 11.08
C GLU A 150 0.76 0.41 11.89
N LEU A 151 1.91 1.07 12.03
CA LEU A 151 2.98 0.57 12.89
C LEU A 151 2.56 0.49 14.36
N GLU A 152 1.79 1.47 14.83
CA GLU A 152 1.27 1.48 16.20
C GLU A 152 0.36 0.27 16.46
N GLU A 153 -0.46 -0.14 15.50
CA GLU A 153 -1.27 -1.35 15.59
C GLU A 153 -0.40 -2.61 15.77
N TYR A 154 0.67 -2.74 14.99
CA TYR A 154 1.64 -3.83 15.20
C TYR A 154 2.29 -3.75 16.58
N LEU A 155 2.71 -2.57 17.01
CA LEU A 155 3.34 -2.37 18.32
C LEU A 155 2.40 -2.77 19.46
N VAL A 156 1.14 -2.37 19.42
CA VAL A 156 0.13 -2.72 20.43
C VAL A 156 -0.04 -4.25 20.53
N SER A 157 0.03 -4.96 19.43
CA SER A 157 -0.07 -6.43 19.41
C SER A 157 1.05 -7.14 20.17
N TYR A 158 2.24 -6.52 20.28
CA TYR A 158 3.41 -7.09 20.94
C TYR A 158 3.62 -6.58 22.38
N LEU A 159 3.13 -5.38 22.74
CA LEU A 159 3.39 -4.74 24.05
C LEU A 159 2.93 -5.55 25.27
N GLY A 160 1.97 -6.45 25.13
CA GLY A 160 1.52 -7.31 26.23
C GLY A 160 2.40 -8.53 26.50
N GLN A 161 3.35 -8.84 25.62
CA GLN A 161 4.14 -10.07 25.64
C GLN A 161 5.65 -9.82 25.76
N PHE A 162 6.12 -8.66 25.30
CA PHE A 162 7.55 -8.32 25.20
C PHE A 162 7.87 -6.98 25.88
N SER A 163 9.14 -6.75 26.15
CA SER A 163 9.60 -5.43 26.57
C SER A 163 9.36 -4.40 25.45
N LYS A 164 9.25 -3.11 25.80
CA LYS A 164 8.98 -2.05 24.81
C LYS A 164 9.98 -2.05 23.65
N GLY A 165 11.26 -2.30 23.90
CA GLY A 165 12.31 -2.35 22.87
C GLY A 165 12.15 -3.55 21.92
N GLU A 166 11.87 -4.73 22.47
CA GLU A 166 11.60 -5.94 21.68
C GLU A 166 10.30 -5.80 20.88
N ALA A 167 9.23 -5.29 21.51
CA ALA A 167 7.96 -5.05 20.85
C ALA A 167 8.12 -4.10 19.65
N MET A 168 8.88 -3.01 19.80
CA MET A 168 9.17 -2.08 18.71
C MET A 168 9.95 -2.77 17.58
N TYR A 169 11.00 -3.52 17.90
CA TYR A 169 11.77 -4.25 16.91
C TYR A 169 10.92 -5.26 16.12
N TYR A 170 10.04 -5.99 16.80
CA TYR A 170 9.15 -6.96 16.14
C TYR A 170 8.07 -6.25 15.28
N ALA A 171 7.51 -5.16 15.79
CA ALA A 171 6.56 -4.34 15.05
C ALA A 171 7.17 -3.77 13.77
N GLU A 172 8.33 -3.15 13.86
CA GLU A 172 9.06 -2.61 12.70
C GLU A 172 9.44 -3.70 11.68
N THR A 173 9.85 -4.88 12.18
CA THR A 173 10.17 -6.03 11.33
C THR A 173 8.93 -6.54 10.58
N ALA A 174 7.80 -6.70 11.27
CA ALA A 174 6.55 -7.15 10.66
C ALA A 174 6.03 -6.10 9.67
N PHE A 175 5.99 -4.83 10.08
CA PHE A 175 5.52 -3.72 9.24
C PHE A 175 6.32 -3.61 7.94
N SER A 176 7.65 -3.63 7.99
CA SER A 176 8.51 -3.50 6.80
C SER A 176 8.33 -4.62 5.77
N MET A 177 7.73 -5.73 6.17
CA MET A 177 7.48 -6.88 5.30
C MET A 177 6.02 -7.05 4.89
N ASN A 178 5.08 -6.40 5.59
CA ASN A 178 3.64 -6.61 5.38
C ASN A 178 2.93 -5.37 4.85
N CYS A 179 3.53 -4.18 4.98
CA CYS A 179 2.83 -2.94 4.65
C CYS A 179 3.40 -2.25 3.43
N GLU A 180 2.50 -1.72 2.65
CA GLU A 180 2.81 -0.84 1.52
C GLU A 180 3.18 0.54 2.05
N ILE A 181 4.21 1.14 1.46
CA ILE A 181 4.72 2.45 1.86
C ILE A 181 4.89 3.37 0.65
N GLY A 182 5.00 4.65 0.91
CA GLY A 182 5.27 5.67 -0.09
C GLY A 182 4.13 5.97 -1.05
N PRO A 183 4.32 6.92 -1.97
CA PRO A 183 3.26 7.44 -2.82
C PRO A 183 2.74 6.44 -3.86
N MET A 184 3.51 5.38 -4.15
CA MET A 184 3.14 4.32 -5.10
C MET A 184 2.55 3.07 -4.43
N ALA A 185 2.37 3.07 -3.11
CA ALA A 185 1.84 1.94 -2.37
C ALA A 185 2.58 0.62 -2.70
N GLU A 186 3.86 0.57 -2.35
CA GLU A 186 4.73 -0.57 -2.64
C GLU A 186 5.42 -1.09 -1.38
N MET A 187 5.80 -2.35 -1.40
CA MET A 187 6.55 -2.97 -0.33
C MET A 187 7.97 -2.39 -0.20
N ALA A 188 8.48 -2.26 1.02
CA ALA A 188 9.80 -1.69 1.27
C ALA A 188 10.93 -2.35 0.43
N HIS A 189 10.91 -3.67 0.27
CA HIS A 189 11.92 -4.39 -0.52
C HIS A 189 11.83 -4.10 -2.03
N LEU A 190 10.64 -3.75 -2.55
CA LEU A 190 10.48 -3.37 -3.96
C LEU A 190 10.95 -1.94 -4.20
N TRP A 191 10.74 -1.02 -3.24
CA TRP A 191 11.37 0.29 -3.28
C TRP A 191 12.89 0.20 -3.32
N LEU A 192 13.46 -0.62 -2.44
CA LEU A 192 14.90 -0.82 -2.41
C LEU A 192 15.42 -1.48 -3.69
N ALA A 193 14.66 -2.41 -4.28
CA ALA A 193 15.02 -3.01 -5.57
C ALA A 193 15.12 -1.96 -6.70
N ASP A 194 14.21 -1.00 -6.71
CA ASP A 194 14.23 0.08 -7.70
C ASP A 194 15.41 1.05 -7.43
N MET A 195 15.70 1.36 -6.17
CA MET A 195 16.89 2.15 -5.80
C MET A 195 18.20 1.46 -6.25
N TYR A 196 18.31 0.13 -6.08
CA TYR A 196 19.46 -0.63 -6.60
C TYR A 196 19.54 -0.54 -8.12
N LEU A 197 18.42 -0.57 -8.82
CA LEU A 197 18.37 -0.44 -10.28
C LEU A 197 18.85 0.95 -10.74
N GLU A 198 18.46 2.01 -10.03
CA GLU A 198 18.91 3.39 -10.31
C GLU A 198 20.44 3.56 -10.14
N ASN A 199 21.06 2.71 -9.34
CA ASN A 199 22.50 2.67 -9.11
C ASN A 199 23.21 1.56 -9.92
N ASP A 200 22.64 1.10 -11.04
CA ASP A 200 23.19 0.09 -11.95
C ASP A 200 23.46 -1.29 -11.28
N MET A 201 22.86 -1.57 -10.13
CA MET A 201 23.03 -2.81 -9.36
C MET A 201 21.93 -3.82 -9.69
N GLN A 202 21.91 -4.30 -10.91
CA GLN A 202 20.82 -5.14 -11.44
C GLN A 202 20.71 -6.49 -10.73
N GLU A 203 21.82 -7.14 -10.40
CA GLU A 203 21.80 -8.45 -9.73
C GLU A 203 21.18 -8.36 -8.33
N GLU A 204 21.52 -7.30 -7.61
CA GLU A 204 21.00 -7.01 -6.26
C GLU A 204 19.51 -6.66 -6.31
N SER A 205 19.10 -5.86 -7.28
CA SER A 205 17.70 -5.55 -7.55
C SER A 205 16.88 -6.83 -7.78
N GLU A 206 17.37 -7.75 -8.60
CA GLU A 206 16.70 -9.02 -8.86
C GLU A 206 16.60 -9.90 -7.60
N LYS A 207 17.63 -9.93 -6.75
CA LYS A 207 17.59 -10.64 -5.45
C LYS A 207 16.47 -10.10 -4.56
N LEU A 208 16.30 -8.77 -4.50
CA LEU A 208 15.25 -8.11 -3.73
C LEU A 208 13.85 -8.42 -4.29
N ARG A 209 13.67 -8.35 -5.60
CA ARG A 209 12.39 -8.70 -6.25
C ARG A 209 12.00 -10.16 -6.06
N ASN A 210 12.99 -11.04 -5.89
CA ASN A 210 12.79 -12.47 -5.62
C ASN A 210 12.70 -12.81 -4.13
N LEU A 211 12.75 -11.82 -3.24
CA LEU A 211 12.53 -12.03 -1.81
C LEU A 211 11.13 -12.63 -1.59
N LYS A 212 11.08 -13.71 -0.80
CA LYS A 212 9.83 -14.35 -0.43
C LYS A 212 9.61 -14.19 1.07
N TYR A 213 8.40 -13.89 1.43
CA TYR A 213 8.00 -13.70 2.81
C TYR A 213 6.75 -14.52 3.12
N CYS A 214 6.75 -15.18 4.25
CA CYS A 214 5.58 -15.78 4.86
C CYS A 214 5.27 -15.01 6.12
N GLN A 215 4.08 -14.41 6.18
CA GLN A 215 3.59 -13.66 7.33
C GLN A 215 3.62 -14.51 8.59
N GLN A 216 3.57 -13.84 9.73
CA GLN A 216 3.50 -14.52 11.03
C GLN A 216 2.29 -15.46 11.07
N ASP A 217 2.58 -16.75 11.31
CA ASP A 217 1.59 -17.81 11.40
C ASP A 217 2.02 -18.80 12.48
N ILE A 218 1.16 -19.77 12.77
CA ILE A 218 1.49 -20.92 13.59
C ILE A 218 1.87 -22.07 12.66
N PHE A 219 3.06 -22.62 12.88
CA PHE A 219 3.60 -23.73 12.11
C PHE A 219 3.65 -25.00 12.94
N GLU A 220 3.29 -26.13 12.33
CA GLU A 220 3.63 -27.43 12.83
C GLU A 220 5.06 -27.80 12.41
N VAL A 221 5.88 -28.28 13.32
CA VAL A 221 7.19 -28.87 13.02
C VAL A 221 6.97 -30.31 12.56
N THR A 222 6.94 -30.54 11.25
CA THR A 222 6.59 -31.84 10.67
C THR A 222 7.74 -32.79 10.58
N ASP A 223 8.97 -32.28 10.38
CA ASP A 223 10.18 -33.10 10.36
C ASP A 223 11.40 -32.30 10.85
N VAL A 224 12.38 -33.01 11.42
CA VAL A 224 13.63 -32.42 11.95
C VAL A 224 14.74 -33.44 11.82
N ASP A 225 15.87 -33.01 11.26
CA ASP A 225 17.15 -33.71 11.31
C ASP A 225 18.26 -32.82 11.87
N SER A 226 19.52 -33.25 11.78
CA SER A 226 20.67 -32.49 12.28
C SER A 226 20.94 -31.20 11.47
N GLU A 227 20.47 -31.09 10.26
CA GLU A 227 20.75 -29.99 9.34
C GLU A 227 19.52 -29.10 9.11
N TYR A 228 18.33 -29.70 9.07
CA TYR A 228 17.11 -29.01 8.66
C TYR A 228 15.91 -29.31 9.56
N ALA A 229 15.01 -28.35 9.60
CA ALA A 229 13.64 -28.50 10.10
C ALA A 229 12.65 -28.21 8.98
N VAL A 230 11.53 -28.91 8.95
CA VAL A 230 10.42 -28.67 8.04
C VAL A 230 9.24 -28.15 8.84
N LEU A 231 8.78 -26.97 8.48
CA LEU A 231 7.64 -26.29 9.10
C LEU A 231 6.46 -26.29 8.12
N LYS A 232 5.27 -26.58 8.61
CA LYS A 232 4.03 -26.54 7.84
C LYS A 232 3.12 -25.48 8.43
N ASN A 233 2.68 -24.51 7.61
CA ASN A 233 1.81 -23.43 8.08
C ASN A 233 0.33 -23.86 8.12
N SER A 234 -0.54 -22.96 8.57
CA SER A 234 -1.99 -23.17 8.65
C SER A 234 -2.68 -23.25 7.29
N LYS A 235 -1.99 -22.91 6.19
CA LYS A 235 -2.46 -23.05 4.79
C LYS A 235 -1.99 -24.37 4.11
N ASP A 236 -1.34 -25.27 4.83
CA ASP A 236 -0.73 -26.53 4.34
C ASP A 236 0.52 -26.34 3.48
N GLU A 237 1.16 -25.19 3.53
CA GLU A 237 2.42 -24.95 2.82
C GLU A 237 3.61 -25.38 3.67
N GLU A 238 4.63 -25.98 3.02
CA GLU A 238 5.82 -26.49 3.69
C GLU A 238 7.05 -25.62 3.44
N TYR A 239 7.82 -25.38 4.50
CA TYR A 239 9.02 -24.56 4.52
C TYR A 239 10.18 -25.31 5.13
N LYS A 240 11.28 -25.42 4.38
CA LYS A 240 12.51 -26.05 4.85
C LYS A 240 13.50 -25.00 5.33
N LEU A 241 13.90 -25.07 6.62
CA LEU A 241 14.82 -24.17 7.28
C LEU A 241 16.05 -24.93 7.76
N LYS A 242 17.21 -24.24 7.86
CA LYS A 242 18.34 -24.80 8.58
C LYS A 242 18.01 -24.94 10.06
N ASN A 243 18.39 -26.08 10.65
CA ASN A 243 18.13 -26.37 12.07
C ASN A 243 19.16 -25.64 12.96
N VAL A 244 19.02 -24.32 13.07
CA VAL A 244 19.87 -23.47 13.93
C VAL A 244 19.30 -23.31 15.36
N TYR A 245 18.11 -23.85 15.61
CA TYR A 245 17.42 -23.80 16.90
C TYR A 245 16.97 -25.22 17.34
N PRO A 246 17.92 -26.15 17.62
CA PRO A 246 17.60 -27.56 17.87
C PRO A 246 16.71 -27.78 19.12
N ASP A 247 16.75 -26.86 20.08
CA ASP A 247 15.91 -26.92 21.28
C ASP A 247 14.48 -26.40 21.05
N VAL A 248 14.24 -25.71 19.92
CA VAL A 248 12.92 -25.15 19.54
C VAL A 248 12.24 -26.01 18.50
N PHE A 249 12.99 -26.50 17.51
CA PHE A 249 12.45 -27.35 16.45
C PHE A 249 12.36 -28.80 16.92
N ILE A 250 11.27 -29.14 17.56
CA ILE A 250 10.96 -30.48 18.03
C ILE A 250 9.80 -31.01 17.21
N LYS A 251 9.98 -32.15 16.55
CA LYS A 251 8.95 -32.77 15.71
C LYS A 251 7.64 -32.97 16.47
N GLY A 252 6.54 -32.52 15.85
CA GLY A 252 5.19 -32.59 16.41
C GLY A 252 4.84 -31.45 17.36
N THR A 253 5.72 -30.45 17.52
CA THR A 253 5.41 -29.23 18.26
C THR A 253 4.91 -28.13 17.34
N TYR A 254 4.39 -27.06 17.91
CA TYR A 254 3.87 -25.90 17.21
C TYR A 254 4.62 -24.64 17.62
N ILE A 255 5.02 -23.83 16.64
CA ILE A 255 5.72 -22.56 16.85
C ILE A 255 5.01 -21.44 16.12
N CYS A 256 5.07 -20.25 16.67
CA CYS A 256 4.61 -19.03 16.03
C CYS A 256 5.82 -18.21 15.57
N THR A 257 5.86 -17.91 14.27
CA THR A 257 6.95 -17.12 13.67
C THR A 257 6.53 -16.57 12.31
N ALA A 258 7.36 -15.70 11.72
CA ALA A 258 7.33 -15.35 10.31
C ALA A 258 8.58 -15.89 9.62
N LEU A 259 8.51 -16.09 8.31
CA LEU A 259 9.62 -16.66 7.55
C LEU A 259 10.00 -15.78 6.36
N VAL A 260 11.28 -15.75 6.04
CA VAL A 260 11.81 -15.03 4.87
C VAL A 260 12.80 -15.89 4.11
N LYS A 261 12.79 -15.75 2.79
CA LYS A 261 13.80 -16.34 1.89
C LYS A 261 14.38 -15.24 1.01
N TYR A 262 15.69 -15.05 1.08
CA TYR A 262 16.41 -14.01 0.36
C TYR A 262 17.70 -14.55 -0.29
N ALA A 263 18.01 -14.09 -1.50
CA ALA A 263 19.26 -14.37 -2.22
C ALA A 263 19.59 -15.88 -2.35
N ASN A 264 18.63 -16.70 -2.78
CA ASN A 264 18.77 -18.16 -2.95
C ASN A 264 19.15 -18.94 -1.68
N ASN A 265 19.10 -18.29 -0.53
CA ASN A 265 19.31 -18.93 0.77
C ASN A 265 18.10 -19.77 1.18
N ASP A 266 18.32 -20.61 2.19
CA ASP A 266 17.22 -21.33 2.84
C ASP A 266 16.26 -20.33 3.53
N TRP A 267 15.05 -20.79 3.80
CA TRP A 267 14.11 -20.04 4.64
C TRP A 267 14.74 -19.76 6.01
N LYS A 268 14.49 -18.57 6.53
CA LYS A 268 14.97 -18.11 7.83
C LYS A 268 13.82 -17.56 8.66
N ILE A 269 13.94 -17.64 9.97
CA ILE A 269 13.02 -16.97 10.89
C ILE A 269 13.16 -15.45 10.75
N ASN A 270 12.02 -14.78 10.73
CA ASN A 270 11.95 -13.33 10.72
C ASN A 270 11.05 -12.81 11.85
N GLY A 271 11.64 -12.06 12.78
CA GLY A 271 10.90 -11.49 13.92
C GLY A 271 10.75 -12.46 15.08
N VAL A 272 9.51 -12.63 15.57
CA VAL A 272 9.21 -13.44 16.76
C VAL A 272 9.42 -14.93 16.53
N LEU A 273 9.79 -15.63 17.61
CA LEU A 273 9.83 -17.08 17.65
C LEU A 273 9.39 -17.53 19.06
N PHE A 274 8.25 -18.18 19.17
CA PHE A 274 7.77 -18.74 20.43
C PHE A 274 6.93 -19.99 20.21
N ASN A 275 6.85 -20.82 21.26
CA ASN A 275 6.02 -22.02 21.23
C ASN A 275 4.54 -21.66 21.19
N SER A 276 3.80 -22.41 20.41
CA SER A 276 2.34 -22.27 20.28
C SER A 276 1.63 -23.60 20.64
N LYS A 277 0.34 -23.61 20.55
CA LYS A 277 -0.51 -24.76 20.88
C LYS A 277 -1.19 -25.34 19.65
N LYS A 278 -1.36 -26.65 19.63
CA LYS A 278 -2.06 -27.37 18.58
C LYS A 278 -3.47 -26.81 18.32
N GLU A 279 -4.21 -26.53 19.37
CA GLU A 279 -5.58 -26.02 19.27
C GLU A 279 -5.66 -24.67 18.53
N MET A 280 -4.63 -23.82 18.69
CA MET A 280 -4.56 -22.56 17.97
C MET A 280 -4.28 -22.75 16.48
N TYR A 281 -3.35 -23.67 16.15
CA TYR A 281 -3.07 -24.04 14.78
C TYR A 281 -4.31 -24.61 14.08
N GLU A 282 -4.98 -25.59 14.70
CA GLU A 282 -6.19 -26.22 14.16
C GLU A 282 -7.29 -25.19 13.90
N LYS A 283 -7.51 -24.26 14.83
CA LYS A 283 -8.51 -23.19 14.69
C LYS A 283 -8.23 -22.28 13.49
N ILE A 284 -6.96 -21.87 13.29
CA ILE A 284 -6.57 -21.03 12.17
C ILE A 284 -6.68 -21.82 10.86
N HIS A 285 -6.21 -23.06 10.84
CA HIS A 285 -6.29 -23.96 9.69
C HIS A 285 -7.74 -24.19 9.24
N GLU A 286 -8.65 -24.48 10.16
CA GLU A 286 -10.08 -24.63 9.88
C GLU A 286 -10.67 -23.34 9.29
N ARG A 287 -10.34 -22.18 9.88
CA ARG A 287 -10.81 -20.88 9.38
C ARG A 287 -10.33 -20.62 7.96
N HIS A 288 -9.05 -20.89 7.65
CA HIS A 288 -8.53 -20.74 6.28
C HIS A 288 -9.20 -21.70 5.30
N ALA A 289 -9.48 -22.92 5.71
CA ALA A 289 -10.19 -23.90 4.88
C ALA A 289 -11.63 -23.47 4.60
N GLU A 290 -12.35 -22.96 5.59
CA GLU A 290 -13.71 -22.41 5.47
C GLU A 290 -13.75 -21.20 4.52
N LEU A 291 -12.85 -20.24 4.69
CA LEU A 291 -12.76 -19.05 3.83
C LEU A 291 -12.51 -19.44 2.38
N ARG A 292 -11.50 -20.27 2.11
CA ARG A 292 -11.21 -20.78 0.75
C ARG A 292 -12.40 -21.51 0.13
N HIS A 293 -13.08 -22.33 0.91
CA HIS A 293 -14.28 -23.03 0.44
C HIS A 293 -15.42 -22.05 0.14
N SER A 294 -15.64 -21.08 1.02
CA SER A 294 -16.68 -20.06 0.87
C SER A 294 -16.52 -19.25 -0.41
N TYR A 295 -15.32 -18.73 -0.70
CA TYR A 295 -15.07 -17.96 -1.93
C TYR A 295 -15.21 -18.79 -3.20
N LYS A 296 -14.58 -19.93 -3.29
CA LYS A 296 -14.70 -20.84 -4.45
C LYS A 296 -16.13 -21.25 -4.72
N HIS A 297 -16.93 -21.40 -3.67
CA HIS A 297 -18.34 -21.77 -3.79
C HIS A 297 -19.24 -20.58 -4.09
N ALA A 298 -19.01 -19.45 -3.46
CA ALA A 298 -19.87 -18.27 -3.54
C ALA A 298 -19.70 -17.48 -4.85
N TYR A 299 -18.47 -17.33 -5.38
CA TYR A 299 -18.21 -16.56 -6.58
C TYR A 299 -19.07 -16.98 -7.79
N PRO A 300 -19.17 -18.26 -8.18
CA PRO A 300 -20.04 -18.69 -9.29
C PRO A 300 -21.52 -18.38 -9.05
N LEU A 301 -21.98 -18.43 -7.78
CA LEU A 301 -23.36 -18.12 -7.42
C LEU A 301 -23.64 -16.63 -7.58
N TYR A 302 -22.70 -15.78 -7.12
CA TYR A 302 -22.78 -14.33 -7.29
C TYR A 302 -22.78 -13.93 -8.75
N MET A 303 -21.87 -14.48 -9.56
CA MET A 303 -21.80 -14.21 -11.01
C MET A 303 -23.07 -14.66 -11.73
N LYS A 304 -23.61 -15.83 -11.40
CA LYS A 304 -24.90 -16.31 -11.94
C LYS A 304 -26.05 -15.37 -11.59
N ARG A 305 -26.08 -14.89 -10.34
CA ARG A 305 -27.13 -13.98 -9.84
C ARG A 305 -27.04 -12.61 -10.52
N ALA A 306 -25.82 -12.13 -10.75
CA ALA A 306 -25.53 -10.89 -11.47
C ALA A 306 -25.57 -11.04 -12.99
N LYS A 307 -26.01 -12.20 -13.52
CA LYS A 307 -26.11 -12.50 -14.95
C LYS A 307 -24.77 -12.34 -15.69
N GLY A 308 -23.69 -12.80 -15.09
CA GLY A 308 -22.32 -12.72 -15.63
C GLY A 308 -21.68 -11.32 -15.55
N LYS A 309 -22.27 -10.37 -14.84
CA LYS A 309 -21.73 -9.02 -14.65
C LYS A 309 -21.00 -8.91 -13.31
N ARG A 310 -19.87 -8.23 -13.31
CA ARG A 310 -19.11 -8.01 -12.07
C ARG A 310 -19.70 -6.89 -11.19
N LEU A 311 -20.55 -6.01 -11.74
CA LEU A 311 -21.23 -4.96 -11.00
C LEU A 311 -22.69 -5.30 -10.75
N ALA A 312 -23.18 -5.07 -9.54
CA ALA A 312 -24.57 -5.12 -9.14
C ALA A 312 -24.94 -3.81 -8.45
N PHE A 313 -26.12 -3.26 -8.78
CA PHE A 313 -26.57 -1.95 -8.30
C PHE A 313 -27.79 -2.13 -7.43
N PHE A 314 -27.78 -1.53 -6.24
CA PHE A 314 -28.82 -1.64 -5.22
C PHE A 314 -29.33 -0.26 -4.86
N LYS A 315 -30.64 -0.12 -4.72
CA LYS A 315 -31.27 1.13 -4.29
C LYS A 315 -30.97 1.46 -2.83
N ASP A 316 -30.97 0.43 -2.02
CA ASP A 316 -30.78 0.52 -0.57
C ASP A 316 -30.29 -0.82 0.00
N THR A 317 -29.92 -0.78 1.26
CA THR A 317 -29.47 -1.96 2.02
C THR A 317 -30.49 -3.09 2.07
N LYS A 318 -31.79 -2.79 2.00
CA LYS A 318 -32.86 -3.83 2.00
C LYS A 318 -32.88 -4.61 0.68
N GLU A 319 -32.64 -3.95 -0.44
CA GLU A 319 -32.54 -4.62 -1.74
C GLU A 319 -31.30 -5.50 -1.78
N LEU A 320 -30.17 -4.99 -1.31
CA LEU A 320 -28.93 -5.74 -1.15
C LEU A 320 -29.14 -6.98 -0.26
N GLN A 321 -29.74 -6.84 0.90
CA GLN A 321 -30.03 -7.95 1.81
C GLN A 321 -30.86 -9.05 1.13
N LYS A 322 -31.93 -8.67 0.44
CA LYS A 322 -32.76 -9.62 -0.33
C LYS A 322 -31.97 -10.32 -1.44
N TRP A 323 -31.00 -9.63 -2.01
CA TRP A 323 -30.16 -10.20 -3.08
C TRP A 323 -29.18 -11.22 -2.51
N LEU A 324 -28.51 -10.90 -1.38
CA LEU A 324 -27.54 -11.76 -0.71
C LEU A 324 -28.20 -12.99 -0.06
N THR A 325 -29.31 -12.83 0.66
CA THR A 325 -30.04 -13.94 1.31
C THR A 325 -30.48 -15.04 0.35
N LYS A 326 -30.67 -14.71 -0.92
CA LYS A 326 -31.01 -15.70 -1.96
C LYS A 326 -29.80 -16.53 -2.42
N ILE A 327 -28.58 -16.10 -2.11
CA ILE A 327 -27.34 -16.78 -2.48
C ILE A 327 -26.80 -17.54 -1.28
N SER A 328 -26.81 -16.91 -0.13
CA SER A 328 -26.28 -17.43 1.12
C SER A 328 -27.29 -17.21 2.23
N PRO A 329 -28.31 -18.06 2.33
CA PRO A 329 -29.40 -17.90 3.33
C PRO A 329 -28.91 -18.08 4.77
N GLU A 330 -27.77 -18.71 4.96
CA GLU A 330 -27.10 -18.96 6.26
C GLU A 330 -26.35 -17.73 6.81
N LEU A 331 -26.07 -16.73 5.98
CA LEU A 331 -25.37 -15.53 6.42
C LEU A 331 -26.25 -14.66 7.33
N ASP A 332 -25.73 -14.27 8.48
CA ASP A 332 -26.36 -13.24 9.31
C ASP A 332 -26.22 -11.87 8.67
N MET A 333 -27.20 -11.55 7.86
CA MET A 333 -27.23 -10.29 7.12
C MET A 333 -27.42 -9.07 8.02
N THR A 334 -27.81 -9.25 9.28
CA THR A 334 -27.97 -8.14 10.23
C THR A 334 -26.61 -7.55 10.55
N GLU A 335 -25.62 -8.40 10.79
CA GLU A 335 -24.25 -7.97 11.04
C GLU A 335 -23.61 -7.36 9.79
N VAL A 336 -23.71 -8.02 8.65
CA VAL A 336 -23.15 -7.52 7.36
C VAL A 336 -23.74 -6.16 6.97
N CYS A 337 -25.06 -5.97 7.14
CA CYS A 337 -25.73 -4.74 6.73
C CYS A 337 -25.63 -3.60 7.76
N HIS A 338 -25.23 -3.89 9.00
CA HIS A 338 -25.13 -2.87 10.05
C HIS A 338 -24.03 -1.84 9.77
N HIS A 339 -22.97 -2.26 9.09
CA HIS A 339 -21.83 -1.40 8.73
C HIS A 339 -21.98 -0.71 7.36
N LEU A 340 -23.05 -1.01 6.62
CA LEU A 340 -23.24 -0.41 5.29
C LEU A 340 -24.11 0.86 5.40
N PRO A 341 -23.71 1.97 4.73
CA PRO A 341 -24.49 3.20 4.74
C PRO A 341 -25.88 3.00 4.11
N SER A 342 -26.85 3.75 4.60
CA SER A 342 -28.20 3.77 4.04
C SER A 342 -28.21 4.55 2.73
N GLY A 343 -28.52 3.92 1.63
CA GLY A 343 -28.63 4.59 0.32
C GLY A 343 -28.28 3.67 -0.85
N PRO A 344 -28.22 4.21 -2.07
CA PRO A 344 -27.82 3.45 -3.24
C PRO A 344 -26.38 2.99 -3.15
N GLN A 345 -26.13 1.72 -3.50
CA GLN A 345 -24.81 1.10 -3.40
C GLN A 345 -24.49 0.29 -4.63
N VAL A 346 -23.20 0.20 -4.95
CA VAL A 346 -22.69 -0.75 -5.92
C VAL A 346 -21.99 -1.90 -5.20
N GLY A 347 -22.29 -3.12 -5.62
CA GLY A 347 -21.55 -4.31 -5.24
C GLY A 347 -20.68 -4.75 -6.41
N PHE A 348 -19.40 -4.98 -6.16
CA PHE A 348 -18.46 -5.51 -7.12
C PHE A 348 -18.10 -6.96 -6.74
N ILE A 349 -18.25 -7.86 -7.69
CA ILE A 349 -18.02 -9.29 -7.47
C ILE A 349 -16.55 -9.59 -7.80
N SER A 350 -15.78 -9.86 -6.77
CA SER A 350 -14.37 -10.26 -6.84
C SER A 350 -14.23 -11.77 -6.62
N GLU A 351 -13.34 -12.40 -7.38
CA GLU A 351 -12.98 -13.80 -7.19
C GLU A 351 -12.14 -13.99 -5.93
N LYS A 352 -11.34 -12.98 -5.57
CA LYS A 352 -10.45 -12.99 -4.39
C LYS A 352 -11.14 -12.48 -3.13
N ALA A 353 -11.86 -11.36 -3.22
CA ALA A 353 -12.42 -10.64 -2.08
C ALA A 353 -13.93 -10.87 -1.86
N GLY A 354 -14.58 -11.71 -2.69
CA GLY A 354 -16.03 -11.94 -2.60
C GLY A 354 -16.84 -10.78 -3.14
N ILE A 355 -17.68 -10.11 -2.33
CA ILE A 355 -18.41 -8.91 -2.74
C ILE A 355 -17.85 -7.69 -2.02
N ILE A 356 -17.41 -6.74 -2.79
CA ILE A 356 -16.94 -5.43 -2.35
C ILE A 356 -18.08 -4.44 -2.51
N PHE A 357 -18.39 -3.65 -1.49
CA PHE A 357 -19.41 -2.60 -1.54
C PHE A 357 -18.75 -1.23 -1.55
N ALA A 358 -19.20 -0.36 -2.43
CA ALA A 358 -18.75 1.02 -2.51
C ALA A 358 -19.97 1.96 -2.54
N PRO A 359 -20.27 2.63 -1.43
CA PRO A 359 -21.28 3.68 -1.40
C PRO A 359 -20.77 4.93 -2.14
N ASN A 360 -21.66 5.86 -2.43
CA ASN A 360 -21.39 7.20 -2.96
C ASN A 360 -20.84 7.30 -4.39
N ILE A 361 -20.28 6.24 -4.98
CA ILE A 361 -19.79 6.25 -6.36
C ILE A 361 -20.80 5.74 -7.40
N ILE A 362 -21.93 5.21 -6.98
CA ILE A 362 -22.92 4.59 -7.86
C ILE A 362 -23.40 5.53 -8.98
N HIS A 363 -23.48 6.83 -8.70
CA HIS A 363 -23.98 7.83 -9.65
C HIS A 363 -23.00 8.18 -10.77
N VAL A 364 -21.69 7.95 -10.54
CA VAL A 364 -20.65 8.29 -11.53
C VAL A 364 -20.24 7.09 -12.40
N ILE A 365 -20.68 5.88 -12.05
CA ILE A 365 -20.35 4.69 -12.83
C ILE A 365 -21.14 4.68 -14.13
N LYS A 366 -20.46 4.98 -15.24
CA LYS A 366 -21.00 4.99 -16.59
C LYS A 366 -21.12 3.57 -17.12
N CYS A 367 -22.26 2.96 -16.84
CA CYS A 367 -22.56 1.59 -17.23
C CYS A 367 -23.99 1.49 -17.76
N SER A 368 -24.20 0.82 -18.90
CA SER A 368 -25.50 0.75 -19.59
C SER A 368 -26.63 0.11 -18.76
N TYR A 369 -26.27 -0.65 -17.73
CA TYR A 369 -27.24 -1.30 -16.84
C TYR A 369 -27.22 -0.71 -15.40
N ASN A 370 -26.55 0.43 -15.20
CA ASN A 370 -26.63 1.19 -13.95
C ASN A 370 -27.85 2.12 -13.99
N PRO A 371 -28.93 1.85 -13.24
CA PRO A 371 -30.14 2.69 -13.27
C PRO A 371 -29.97 4.01 -12.51
N TYR A 372 -28.87 4.14 -11.75
CA TYR A 372 -28.60 5.30 -10.90
C TYR A 372 -27.57 6.26 -11.51
N TYR A 373 -27.01 5.92 -12.69
CA TYR A 373 -26.10 6.81 -13.38
C TYR A 373 -26.76 8.16 -13.64
N ARG A 374 -26.08 9.23 -13.26
CA ARG A 374 -26.50 10.60 -13.51
C ARG A 374 -25.39 11.34 -14.21
N LYS A 375 -25.74 12.06 -15.26
CA LYS A 375 -24.91 13.13 -15.75
C LYS A 375 -25.18 14.32 -14.83
N CYS A 376 -24.43 14.47 -13.74
CA CYS A 376 -24.59 15.57 -12.81
C CYS A 376 -23.75 16.76 -13.24
N ASP A 377 -24.11 17.91 -12.70
CA ASP A 377 -23.24 19.05 -12.75
C ASP A 377 -21.94 18.75 -11.99
N ALA A 378 -20.82 19.14 -12.58
CA ALA A 378 -19.47 18.77 -12.16
C ALA A 378 -19.17 19.07 -10.67
N HIS A 379 -19.80 20.07 -10.10
CA HIS A 379 -19.52 20.53 -8.74
C HIS A 379 -20.01 19.57 -7.65
N THR A 380 -21.23 19.06 -7.78
CA THR A 380 -21.85 18.17 -6.79
C THR A 380 -21.25 16.76 -6.83
N LEU A 381 -20.89 16.29 -8.04
CA LEU A 381 -20.22 14.99 -8.20
C LEU A 381 -18.83 14.96 -7.60
N GLN A 382 -18.15 16.06 -7.61
CA GLN A 382 -16.75 16.13 -7.20
C GLN A 382 -16.56 15.88 -5.71
N GLU A 383 -17.32 16.55 -4.84
CA GLU A 383 -17.16 16.39 -3.39
C GLU A 383 -17.50 14.97 -2.94
N GLU A 384 -18.64 14.44 -3.39
CA GLU A 384 -19.08 13.10 -3.02
C GLU A 384 -18.19 12.00 -3.62
N THR A 385 -17.78 12.17 -4.86
CA THR A 385 -17.03 11.14 -5.59
C THR A 385 -15.56 11.12 -5.21
N MET A 386 -14.93 12.29 -5.08
CA MET A 386 -13.54 12.36 -4.64
C MET A 386 -13.40 11.87 -3.20
N GLY A 387 -14.29 12.27 -2.31
CA GLY A 387 -14.33 11.72 -0.96
C GLY A 387 -14.45 10.19 -0.97
N ALA A 388 -15.30 9.62 -1.83
CA ALA A 388 -15.45 8.17 -1.94
C ALA A 388 -14.23 7.49 -2.57
N LEU A 389 -13.58 8.11 -3.55
CA LEU A 389 -12.41 7.55 -4.23
C LEU A 389 -11.15 7.60 -3.37
N ILE A 390 -11.00 8.62 -2.54
CA ILE A 390 -9.84 8.80 -1.66
C ILE A 390 -10.07 8.32 -0.21
N SER A 391 -11.31 8.11 0.22
CA SER A 391 -11.61 7.56 1.55
C SER A 391 -11.15 6.12 1.66
N THR A 392 -10.31 5.83 2.66
CA THR A 392 -9.70 4.51 2.86
C THR A 392 -10.72 3.39 3.07
N GLU A 393 -11.91 3.70 3.57
CA GLU A 393 -12.93 2.72 3.92
C GLU A 393 -13.89 2.38 2.77
N LEU A 394 -13.87 3.14 1.66
CA LEU A 394 -14.98 3.13 0.70
C LEU A 394 -14.63 2.60 -0.70
N MET A 395 -13.36 2.52 -1.05
CA MET A 395 -12.95 2.12 -2.40
C MET A 395 -11.87 1.05 -2.37
N HIS A 396 -12.20 -0.12 -2.87
CA HIS A 396 -11.24 -1.20 -3.03
C HIS A 396 -10.47 -1.05 -4.36
N PRO A 397 -9.16 -1.28 -4.39
CA PRO A 397 -8.33 -1.12 -5.60
C PRO A 397 -8.82 -1.94 -6.80
N GLU A 398 -9.19 -3.19 -6.59
CA GLU A 398 -9.69 -4.06 -7.67
C GLU A 398 -10.94 -3.48 -8.34
N LEU A 399 -11.84 -2.84 -7.58
CA LEU A 399 -12.98 -2.14 -8.12
C LEU A 399 -12.55 -0.91 -8.93
N LEU A 400 -11.62 -0.10 -8.39
CA LEU A 400 -11.12 1.08 -9.09
C LEU A 400 -10.47 0.69 -10.43
N HIS A 401 -9.58 -0.30 -10.43
CA HIS A 401 -8.94 -0.79 -11.65
C HIS A 401 -9.96 -1.30 -12.66
N TYR A 402 -10.94 -2.08 -12.21
CA TYR A 402 -12.02 -2.54 -13.08
C TYR A 402 -12.80 -1.40 -13.73
N LEU A 403 -13.10 -0.34 -12.98
CA LEU A 403 -13.79 0.84 -13.50
C LEU A 403 -12.95 1.61 -14.52
N LEU A 404 -11.64 1.76 -14.27
CA LEU A 404 -10.70 2.42 -15.18
C LEU A 404 -10.50 1.62 -16.48
N GLU A 405 -10.21 0.33 -16.38
CA GLU A 405 -9.99 -0.56 -17.53
C GLU A 405 -11.21 -0.65 -18.47
N ASN A 406 -12.40 -0.55 -17.90
CA ASN A 406 -13.64 -0.59 -18.68
C ASN A 406 -14.20 0.79 -19.06
N ASN A 407 -13.44 1.88 -18.84
CA ASN A 407 -13.86 3.26 -19.10
C ASN A 407 -15.22 3.61 -18.47
N MET A 408 -15.44 3.16 -17.23
CA MET A 408 -16.71 3.33 -16.51
C MET A 408 -16.75 4.56 -15.61
N LEU A 409 -15.63 5.26 -15.41
CA LEU A 409 -15.62 6.56 -14.74
C LEU A 409 -15.84 7.67 -15.75
N GLN A 410 -16.50 8.75 -15.33
CA GLN A 410 -16.78 9.89 -16.21
C GLN A 410 -15.51 10.71 -16.44
N ASP A 411 -15.19 10.95 -17.70
CA ASP A 411 -14.09 11.82 -18.09
C ASP A 411 -14.42 13.28 -17.74
N GLY A 412 -13.50 13.96 -17.06
CA GLY A 412 -13.48 15.41 -16.90
C GLY A 412 -14.49 16.02 -15.92
N ASP A 413 -15.55 15.28 -15.55
CA ASP A 413 -16.57 15.78 -14.61
C ASP A 413 -16.12 15.71 -13.13
N LEU A 414 -14.99 15.09 -12.86
CA LEU A 414 -14.40 14.95 -11.52
C LEU A 414 -13.52 16.14 -11.10
N SER A 415 -13.37 17.13 -11.96
CA SER A 415 -12.38 18.20 -11.79
C SER A 415 -12.87 19.48 -11.12
N GLY A 416 -14.17 19.63 -10.89
CA GLY A 416 -14.81 20.77 -10.21
C GLY A 416 -14.31 22.15 -10.62
N ASN A 417 -13.41 22.73 -9.84
CA ASN A 417 -12.93 24.09 -10.04
C ASN A 417 -11.85 24.27 -11.11
N TYR A 418 -11.43 23.19 -11.78
CA TYR A 418 -10.44 23.27 -12.86
C TYR A 418 -11.09 23.53 -14.21
N PRO A 419 -10.38 24.18 -15.14
CA PRO A 419 -10.75 24.12 -16.54
C PRO A 419 -10.89 22.67 -16.99
N SER A 420 -11.88 22.37 -17.83
CA SER A 420 -12.26 21.00 -18.19
C SER A 420 -11.10 20.14 -18.70
N GLU A 421 -10.19 20.70 -19.50
CA GLU A 421 -9.02 19.98 -20.02
C GLU A 421 -8.01 19.66 -18.93
N LEU A 422 -7.71 20.59 -18.03
CA LEU A 422 -6.80 20.38 -16.91
C LEU A 422 -7.38 19.38 -15.91
N GLY A 423 -8.67 19.48 -15.61
CA GLY A 423 -9.34 18.54 -14.74
C GLY A 423 -9.36 17.13 -15.31
N LYS A 424 -9.60 17.00 -16.61
CA LYS A 424 -9.48 15.73 -17.32
C LYS A 424 -8.08 15.14 -17.19
N PHE A 425 -7.05 15.94 -17.38
CA PHE A 425 -5.66 15.54 -17.19
C PHE A 425 -5.39 15.07 -15.75
N ILE A 426 -5.72 15.88 -14.75
CA ILE A 426 -5.44 15.58 -13.34
C ILE A 426 -6.17 14.29 -12.91
N PHE A 427 -7.46 14.16 -13.21
CA PHE A 427 -8.23 13.05 -12.67
C PHE A 427 -8.19 11.81 -13.55
N THR A 428 -8.33 11.92 -14.86
CA THR A 428 -8.38 10.75 -15.73
C THR A 428 -7.04 10.04 -15.81
N ARG A 429 -5.94 10.79 -15.83
CA ARG A 429 -4.58 10.20 -15.90
C ARG A 429 -3.96 9.88 -14.56
N ASN A 430 -4.37 10.55 -13.49
CA ASN A 430 -3.71 10.41 -12.19
C ASN A 430 -4.60 9.80 -11.11
N ILE A 431 -5.81 9.38 -11.41
CA ILE A 431 -6.75 8.90 -10.39
C ILE A 431 -6.24 7.65 -9.67
N ASP A 432 -5.57 6.74 -10.36
CA ASP A 432 -4.97 5.56 -9.73
C ASP A 432 -3.81 5.96 -8.80
N PHE A 433 -2.94 6.88 -9.23
CA PHE A 433 -1.88 7.42 -8.38
C PHE A 433 -2.45 8.10 -7.13
N ILE A 434 -3.49 8.93 -7.27
CA ILE A 434 -4.18 9.58 -6.16
C ILE A 434 -4.71 8.53 -5.18
N ALA A 435 -5.37 7.50 -5.70
CA ALA A 435 -5.91 6.42 -4.89
C ALA A 435 -4.80 5.63 -4.17
N ARG A 436 -3.69 5.33 -4.82
CA ARG A 436 -2.51 4.70 -4.19
C ARG A 436 -1.94 5.56 -3.08
N HIS A 437 -1.78 6.85 -3.33
CA HIS A 437 -1.24 7.78 -2.36
C HIS A 437 -2.08 7.88 -1.08
N TYR A 438 -3.42 7.93 -1.21
CA TYR A 438 -4.34 8.05 -0.07
C TYR A 438 -4.80 6.72 0.53
N ARG A 439 -4.56 5.56 -0.12
CA ARG A 439 -5.19 4.27 0.21
C ARG A 439 -4.25 3.07 0.17
N ARG A 440 -3.00 3.24 0.51
CA ARG A 440 -1.92 2.26 0.40
C ARG A 440 -2.27 0.86 0.90
N HIS A 441 -2.84 0.77 2.10
CA HIS A 441 -3.15 -0.51 2.76
C HIS A 441 -4.18 -1.40 2.02
N LEU A 442 -4.88 -0.87 1.03
CA LEU A 442 -5.84 -1.63 0.24
C LEU A 442 -5.28 -2.17 -1.08
N TYR A 443 -4.04 -1.82 -1.45
CA TYR A 443 -3.43 -2.28 -2.70
C TYR A 443 -2.79 -3.66 -2.60
N TRP A 444 -2.81 -4.26 -1.43
CA TRP A 444 -2.31 -5.61 -1.22
C TRP A 444 -3.18 -6.66 -1.89
N ASP A 445 -2.52 -7.63 -2.55
CA ASP A 445 -3.11 -8.88 -2.95
C ASP A 445 -3.31 -9.73 -1.68
N HIS A 446 -4.50 -9.68 -1.11
CA HIS A 446 -4.86 -10.56 -0.01
C HIS A 446 -5.00 -11.97 -0.54
N ASP A 447 -4.05 -12.83 -0.24
CA ASP A 447 -4.19 -14.27 -0.39
C ASP A 447 -5.09 -14.80 0.74
N PHE A 448 -6.28 -15.16 0.36
CA PHE A 448 -7.19 -15.90 1.25
C PHE A 448 -6.98 -17.40 1.14
#